data_e954e7dfc4b396f36e2f96ba3733f7fe
#
_entry.id   e954e7dfc4b396f36e2f96ba3733f7fe
#
_cell.length_a   1.000
_cell.length_b   1.000
_cell.length_c   1.000
_cell.angle_alpha   90.00
_cell.angle_beta   90.00
_cell.angle_gamma   90.00
#
_symmetry.space_group_name_H-M   'P 1'
#
loop_
_entity.id
_entity.type
_entity.pdbx_description
1 polymer ?
#
loop_
_entity_poly.entity_id
_entity_poly.type
_entity_poly.pdbx_seq_one_letter_code
_entity_poly.pdbx_strand_id
1 'polypeptide(L)'
;MSNSPLVNYTKISPNRTSPRNHKIDTISIHCFVGQVTAKSGCNAGTFTKYDPNNGASCNYVVGHDGSIGLCVEEKDRSWCTSSGANDHRAVTIETASETKDPYKVTSAAYAALLDLVTDICRRNGAKKLLWFGDKAKTLAYTPKAGEMVMTVHRWFANKACPGDYLYNLHGEIAAEVTKRLSGGSGSTAPAPGASGGAQTAVNYTVKVTATDLNIRSGPGTNYGSKGAIKPGIYTIVAEAGGTGASKWGKLKSGAGWISLDYATKTGTSSSTASKAVTVGSTVTIQAGAVYGGLATSRGAKVPDYVSGKNRRYTVKQIATHKGVQEALLKEITSWVALSYLTVV
;
A
#
# COMPACT_ATOMS: atom_id res chain seq x y z
N MET A 1 32.32 0.19 8.88
CA MET A 1 30.91 -0.07 8.48
C MET A 1 30.39 -1.20 9.37
N SER A 2 29.27 -1.02 10.02
CA SER A 2 28.60 -2.04 10.83
C SER A 2 27.44 -2.63 10.05
N ASN A 3 27.14 -3.91 10.23
CA ASN A 3 25.95 -4.54 9.67
C ASN A 3 24.67 -4.02 10.36
N SER A 4 23.52 -4.25 9.75
CA SER A 4 22.23 -3.85 10.33
C SER A 4 21.96 -4.56 11.68
N PRO A 5 21.52 -3.83 12.71
CA PRO A 5 21.09 -4.42 13.99
C PRO A 5 19.77 -5.19 13.90
N LEU A 6 19.05 -5.08 12.76
CA LEU A 6 17.77 -5.77 12.51
C LEU A 6 17.97 -7.25 12.16
N VAL A 7 19.21 -7.71 12.00
CA VAL A 7 19.54 -9.10 11.66
C VAL A 7 19.17 -10.03 12.82
N ASN A 8 18.40 -11.07 12.50
CA ASN A 8 18.05 -12.12 13.45
C ASN A 8 18.59 -13.53 13.08
N TYR A 9 19.26 -13.65 11.94
CA TYR A 9 19.99 -14.84 11.54
C TYR A 9 21.25 -14.47 10.73
N THR A 10 22.35 -15.17 10.97
CA THR A 10 23.61 -14.95 10.23
C THR A 10 24.17 -16.27 9.71
N LYS A 11 24.45 -16.31 8.42
CA LYS A 11 25.19 -17.39 7.77
C LYS A 11 26.03 -16.80 6.66
N ILE A 12 27.31 -16.60 6.94
CA ILE A 12 28.20 -15.92 5.99
C ILE A 12 28.53 -16.81 4.80
N SER A 13 28.27 -16.29 3.62
CA SER A 13 28.57 -16.90 2.34
C SER A 13 30.06 -16.84 2.02
N PRO A 14 30.66 -17.91 1.49
CA PRO A 14 32.01 -17.86 0.91
C PRO A 14 32.05 -17.10 -0.42
N ASN A 15 30.94 -16.96 -1.12
CA ASN A 15 30.83 -16.27 -2.42
C ASN A 15 30.79 -14.75 -2.22
N ARG A 16 31.93 -14.15 -1.89
CA ARG A 16 32.08 -12.73 -1.68
C ARG A 16 33.47 -12.25 -2.08
N THR A 17 33.60 -10.96 -2.28
CA THR A 17 34.88 -10.29 -2.46
C THR A 17 35.16 -9.38 -1.26
N SER A 18 36.27 -9.58 -0.58
CA SER A 18 36.62 -8.85 0.64
C SER A 18 37.95 -8.09 0.43
N PRO A 19 38.00 -6.80 0.80
CA PRO A 19 36.84 -5.94 1.06
C PRO A 19 36.22 -5.43 -0.26
N ARG A 20 35.04 -4.74 -0.16
CA ARG A 20 34.55 -3.93 -1.29
C ARG A 20 35.51 -2.78 -1.58
N ASN A 21 35.61 -2.37 -2.84
CA ASN A 21 36.52 -1.31 -3.28
C ASN A 21 35.84 0.07 -3.45
N HIS A 22 34.58 0.20 -3.03
CA HIS A 22 33.80 1.43 -3.13
C HIS A 22 32.98 1.65 -1.85
N LYS A 23 32.71 2.94 -1.52
CA LYS A 23 31.75 3.25 -0.48
C LYS A 23 30.34 2.77 -0.86
N ILE A 24 29.52 2.46 0.14
CA ILE A 24 28.12 2.13 -0.11
C ILE A 24 27.36 3.41 -0.44
N ASP A 25 26.80 3.47 -1.64
CA ASP A 25 25.96 4.58 -2.12
C ASP A 25 24.78 4.08 -2.97
N THR A 26 24.54 2.77 -2.96
CA THR A 26 23.53 2.11 -3.77
C THR A 26 22.78 1.04 -2.95
N ILE A 27 21.50 0.87 -3.23
CA ILE A 27 20.68 -0.25 -2.77
C ILE A 27 20.23 -1.04 -4.00
N SER A 28 20.38 -2.37 -3.96
CA SER A 28 19.87 -3.24 -5.03
C SER A 28 18.92 -4.28 -4.42
N ILE A 29 17.64 -4.15 -4.76
CA ILE A 29 16.58 -5.04 -4.28
C ILE A 29 16.33 -6.12 -5.32
N HIS A 30 16.24 -7.37 -4.85
CA HIS A 30 16.02 -8.57 -5.63
C HIS A 30 14.80 -9.34 -5.14
N CYS A 31 14.28 -10.25 -5.95
CA CYS A 31 13.30 -11.26 -5.56
C CYS A 31 13.98 -12.62 -5.47
N PHE A 32 13.82 -13.30 -4.34
CA PHE A 32 14.43 -14.62 -4.08
C PHE A 32 13.78 -15.76 -4.91
N VAL A 33 12.59 -15.52 -5.44
CA VAL A 33 11.80 -16.53 -6.19
C VAL A 33 11.48 -17.76 -5.31
N GLY A 34 11.01 -17.48 -4.08
CA GLY A 34 10.61 -18.50 -3.10
C GLY A 34 10.13 -17.87 -1.80
N GLN A 35 9.18 -18.54 -1.14
CA GLN A 35 8.67 -18.14 0.18
C GLN A 35 9.61 -18.65 1.29
N VAL A 36 10.81 -18.11 1.31
CA VAL A 36 11.86 -18.48 2.30
C VAL A 36 11.75 -17.65 3.58
N THR A 37 12.19 -18.20 4.71
CA THR A 37 12.56 -17.41 5.89
C THR A 37 14.01 -16.91 5.73
N ALA A 38 14.44 -15.94 6.56
CA ALA A 38 15.84 -15.50 6.55
C ALA A 38 16.82 -16.69 6.71
N LYS A 39 16.50 -17.62 7.61
CA LYS A 39 17.33 -18.81 7.86
C LYS A 39 17.41 -19.70 6.62
N SER A 40 16.27 -20.06 6.01
CA SER A 40 16.29 -20.94 4.85
C SER A 40 16.91 -20.26 3.63
N GLY A 41 16.71 -18.97 3.42
CA GLY A 41 17.31 -18.20 2.32
C GLY A 41 18.83 -18.09 2.45
N CYS A 42 19.36 -17.75 3.63
CA CYS A 42 20.81 -17.71 3.87
C CYS A 42 21.47 -19.09 3.76
N ASN A 43 20.72 -20.17 3.91
CA ASN A 43 21.21 -21.54 3.73
C ASN A 43 20.99 -22.09 2.31
N ALA A 44 20.59 -21.27 1.35
CA ALA A 44 20.49 -21.70 -0.04
C ALA A 44 21.82 -22.26 -0.55
N GLY A 45 21.77 -23.33 -1.32
CA GLY A 45 22.96 -24.04 -1.78
C GLY A 45 23.92 -23.15 -2.58
N THR A 46 23.38 -22.24 -3.39
CA THR A 46 24.14 -21.26 -4.17
C THR A 46 24.88 -20.23 -3.30
N PHE A 47 24.41 -19.99 -2.07
CA PHE A 47 25.03 -19.05 -1.12
C PHE A 47 26.08 -19.71 -0.23
N THR A 48 25.89 -21.00 0.10
CA THR A 48 26.70 -21.68 1.11
C THR A 48 27.88 -22.47 0.55
N LYS A 49 27.83 -22.82 -0.74
CA LYS A 49 28.91 -23.52 -1.42
C LYS A 49 29.73 -22.53 -2.24
N TYR A 50 31.04 -22.53 -2.01
CA TYR A 50 31.94 -21.71 -2.85
C TYR A 50 31.96 -22.20 -4.28
N ASP A 51 31.65 -21.31 -5.19
CA ASP A 51 31.74 -21.56 -6.63
C ASP A 51 32.13 -20.25 -7.35
N PRO A 52 33.39 -20.13 -7.84
CA PRO A 52 33.85 -18.90 -8.45
C PRO A 52 33.19 -18.60 -9.81
N ASN A 53 32.51 -19.58 -10.42
CA ASN A 53 31.90 -19.44 -11.73
C ASN A 53 30.37 -19.23 -11.65
N ASN A 54 29.70 -19.95 -10.73
CA ASN A 54 28.24 -19.96 -10.65
C ASN A 54 27.71 -19.62 -9.23
N GLY A 55 28.59 -19.34 -8.29
CA GLY A 55 28.20 -18.97 -6.93
C GLY A 55 27.48 -17.62 -6.92
N ALA A 56 26.51 -17.51 -6.05
CA ALA A 56 25.77 -16.30 -5.79
C ALA A 56 25.77 -15.96 -4.30
N SER A 57 25.50 -14.73 -3.98
CA SER A 57 25.23 -14.27 -2.60
C SER A 57 24.56 -12.90 -2.62
N CYS A 58 24.00 -12.51 -1.48
CA CYS A 58 23.52 -11.16 -1.22
C CYS A 58 24.05 -10.68 0.13
N ASN A 59 23.96 -9.39 0.41
CA ASN A 59 24.27 -8.93 1.75
C ASN A 59 23.18 -9.40 2.73
N TYR A 60 21.92 -9.20 2.37
CA TYR A 60 20.79 -9.55 3.24
C TYR A 60 19.73 -10.39 2.52
N VAL A 61 19.08 -11.26 3.29
CA VAL A 61 17.83 -11.94 2.91
C VAL A 61 16.72 -11.41 3.80
N VAL A 62 15.60 -10.97 3.19
CA VAL A 62 14.36 -10.66 3.89
C VAL A 62 13.40 -11.83 3.68
N GLY A 63 13.03 -12.51 4.76
CA GLY A 63 12.13 -13.66 4.75
C GLY A 63 10.66 -13.26 4.55
N HIS A 64 9.86 -14.21 4.08
CA HIS A 64 8.41 -14.00 3.90
C HIS A 64 7.68 -13.64 5.20
N ASP A 65 8.25 -14.03 6.33
CA ASP A 65 7.78 -13.77 7.69
C ASP A 65 8.29 -12.44 8.29
N GLY A 66 9.08 -11.68 7.52
CA GLY A 66 9.72 -10.44 7.96
C GLY A 66 11.06 -10.66 8.69
N SER A 67 11.55 -11.90 8.78
CA SER A 67 12.88 -12.17 9.33
C SER A 67 13.98 -11.60 8.43
N ILE A 68 15.12 -11.19 9.02
CA ILE A 68 16.25 -10.60 8.29
C ILE A 68 17.52 -11.43 8.56
N GLY A 69 18.13 -11.92 7.47
CA GLY A 69 19.37 -12.69 7.50
C GLY A 69 20.54 -11.91 6.91
N LEU A 70 21.73 -12.12 7.48
CA LEU A 70 23.00 -11.62 6.97
C LEU A 70 23.76 -12.76 6.27
N CYS A 71 24.04 -12.58 4.98
CA CYS A 71 24.80 -13.54 4.17
C CYS A 71 26.18 -13.01 3.79
N VAL A 72 26.33 -11.71 3.55
CA VAL A 72 27.62 -11.06 3.30
C VAL A 72 27.65 -9.76 4.10
N GLU A 73 28.72 -9.55 4.86
CA GLU A 73 28.88 -8.31 5.63
C GLU A 73 28.94 -7.08 4.71
N GLU A 74 28.43 -5.95 5.18
CA GLU A 74 28.41 -4.73 4.37
C GLU A 74 29.81 -4.21 3.97
N LYS A 75 30.84 -4.57 4.71
CA LYS A 75 32.23 -4.26 4.35
C LYS A 75 32.72 -5.01 3.12
N ASP A 76 32.04 -6.10 2.76
CA ASP A 76 32.38 -6.98 1.64
C ASP A 76 31.38 -6.82 0.49
N ARG A 77 31.82 -7.16 -0.72
CA ARG A 77 30.98 -7.20 -1.92
C ARG A 77 30.31 -8.56 -2.03
N SER A 78 28.99 -8.59 -2.11
CA SER A 78 28.22 -9.77 -2.52
C SER A 78 28.35 -10.05 -4.02
N TRP A 79 27.92 -11.23 -4.46
CA TRP A 79 27.85 -11.62 -5.88
C TRP A 79 26.37 -11.78 -6.27
N CYS A 80 25.69 -10.67 -6.56
CA CYS A 80 24.24 -10.63 -6.64
C CYS A 80 23.67 -10.15 -7.98
N THR A 81 24.18 -9.02 -8.50
CA THR A 81 23.55 -8.34 -9.65
C THR A 81 24.12 -8.74 -11.01
N SER A 82 25.05 -9.69 -11.07
CA SER A 82 25.84 -9.99 -12.28
C SER A 82 26.71 -8.81 -12.75
N SER A 83 26.92 -7.81 -11.89
CA SER A 83 27.76 -6.64 -12.14
C SER A 83 28.64 -6.35 -10.91
N GLY A 84 29.92 -6.72 -11.02
CA GLY A 84 30.88 -6.44 -9.95
C GLY A 84 30.97 -4.94 -9.59
N ALA A 85 30.90 -4.07 -10.59
CA ALA A 85 30.92 -2.63 -10.37
C ALA A 85 29.71 -2.15 -9.56
N ASN A 86 28.51 -2.67 -9.85
CA ASN A 86 27.32 -2.36 -9.08
C ASN A 86 27.42 -2.94 -7.64
N ASP A 87 27.82 -4.21 -7.53
CA ASP A 87 27.86 -4.90 -6.24
C ASP A 87 28.92 -4.31 -5.27
N HIS A 88 29.97 -3.70 -5.78
CA HIS A 88 30.93 -2.95 -4.98
C HIS A 88 30.32 -1.69 -4.34
N ARG A 89 29.33 -1.08 -4.99
CA ARG A 89 28.60 0.11 -4.51
C ARG A 89 27.37 -0.24 -3.70
N ALA A 90 26.72 -1.36 -4.03
CA ALA A 90 25.41 -1.70 -3.52
C ALA A 90 25.46 -2.56 -2.25
N VAL A 91 24.52 -2.29 -1.35
CA VAL A 91 23.99 -3.31 -0.46
C VAL A 91 22.86 -4.04 -1.20
N THR A 92 23.02 -5.33 -1.38
CA THR A 92 22.09 -6.18 -2.13
C THR A 92 21.17 -6.93 -1.19
N ILE A 93 19.89 -6.97 -1.51
CA ILE A 93 18.85 -7.52 -0.64
C ILE A 93 17.99 -8.47 -1.46
N GLU A 94 18.02 -9.76 -1.14
CA GLU A 94 17.11 -10.75 -1.66
C GLU A 94 15.85 -10.80 -0.81
N THR A 95 14.68 -10.55 -1.41
CA THR A 95 13.40 -10.52 -0.71
C THR A 95 12.57 -11.74 -1.09
N ALA A 96 12.12 -12.50 -0.11
CA ALA A 96 11.25 -13.66 -0.33
C ALA A 96 10.01 -13.26 -1.12
N SER A 97 9.70 -14.01 -2.16
CA SER A 97 8.62 -13.70 -3.10
C SER A 97 7.87 -14.95 -3.55
N GLU A 98 6.76 -14.77 -4.24
CA GLU A 98 6.14 -15.85 -5.00
C GLU A 98 7.09 -16.37 -6.07
N THR A 99 6.86 -17.59 -6.55
CA THR A 99 7.68 -18.28 -7.56
C THR A 99 7.31 -17.95 -9.00
N LYS A 100 6.19 -17.24 -9.19
CA LYS A 100 5.64 -16.86 -10.49
C LYS A 100 5.47 -15.34 -10.59
N ASP A 101 5.52 -14.85 -11.81
CA ASP A 101 5.21 -13.45 -12.10
C ASP A 101 3.86 -13.05 -11.48
N PRO A 102 3.77 -11.85 -10.90
CA PRO A 102 4.74 -10.75 -10.80
C PRO A 102 5.72 -10.86 -9.60
N TYR A 103 5.92 -12.04 -9.01
CA TYR A 103 6.81 -12.31 -7.88
C TYR A 103 6.46 -11.48 -6.63
N LYS A 104 5.20 -11.55 -6.21
CA LYS A 104 4.70 -10.81 -5.06
C LYS A 104 5.44 -11.18 -3.78
N VAL A 105 5.65 -10.17 -2.94
CA VAL A 105 6.18 -10.35 -1.58
C VAL A 105 5.06 -10.24 -0.56
N THR A 106 5.24 -10.85 0.61
CA THR A 106 4.30 -10.70 1.73
C THR A 106 4.38 -9.30 2.32
N SER A 107 3.33 -8.89 3.02
CA SER A 107 3.34 -7.60 3.72
C SER A 107 4.41 -7.56 4.82
N ALA A 108 4.69 -8.69 5.47
CA ALA A 108 5.74 -8.80 6.48
C ALA A 108 7.12 -8.60 5.86
N ALA A 109 7.40 -9.25 4.72
CA ALA A 109 8.63 -9.05 3.96
C ALA A 109 8.78 -7.61 3.48
N TYR A 110 7.71 -6.99 2.97
CA TYR A 110 7.73 -5.60 2.51
C TYR A 110 8.02 -4.61 3.65
N ALA A 111 7.39 -4.79 4.81
CA ALA A 111 7.64 -3.97 5.98
C ALA A 111 9.11 -4.09 6.46
N ALA A 112 9.61 -5.31 6.60
CA ALA A 112 10.99 -5.57 6.99
C ALA A 112 12.01 -5.03 5.96
N LEU A 113 11.68 -5.10 4.66
CA LEU A 113 12.48 -4.51 3.59
C LEU A 113 12.60 -2.98 3.76
N LEU A 114 11.50 -2.28 4.03
CA LEU A 114 11.50 -0.84 4.28
C LEU A 114 12.33 -0.46 5.50
N ASP A 115 12.21 -1.23 6.59
CA ASP A 115 12.97 -1.01 7.82
C ASP A 115 14.48 -1.22 7.57
N LEU A 116 14.84 -2.30 6.90
CA LEU A 116 16.22 -2.63 6.56
C LEU A 116 16.84 -1.57 5.63
N VAL A 117 16.16 -1.19 4.55
CA VAL A 117 16.67 -0.18 3.60
C VAL A 117 16.82 1.17 4.32
N THR A 118 15.89 1.54 5.19
CA THR A 118 15.98 2.78 5.98
C THR A 118 17.19 2.76 6.91
N ASP A 119 17.43 1.63 7.60
CA ASP A 119 18.57 1.45 8.48
C ASP A 119 19.90 1.53 7.71
N ILE A 120 20.02 0.83 6.58
CA ILE A 120 21.21 0.88 5.72
C ILE A 120 21.47 2.33 5.25
N CYS A 121 20.46 3.01 4.73
CA CYS A 121 20.57 4.40 4.28
C CYS A 121 21.05 5.32 5.41
N ARG A 122 20.44 5.19 6.60
CA ARG A 122 20.81 6.01 7.79
C ARG A 122 22.26 5.80 8.21
N ARG A 123 22.70 4.53 8.31
CA ARG A 123 24.08 4.19 8.71
C ARG A 123 25.12 4.63 7.69
N ASN A 124 24.76 4.74 6.41
CA ASN A 124 25.61 5.27 5.35
C ASN A 124 25.46 6.79 5.14
N GLY A 125 24.79 7.50 6.05
CA GLY A 125 24.68 8.95 6.05
C GLY A 125 23.72 9.52 5.00
N ALA A 126 22.90 8.67 4.38
CA ALA A 126 21.91 9.12 3.41
C ALA A 126 20.74 9.83 4.12
N LYS A 127 20.30 10.92 3.50
CA LYS A 127 19.08 11.67 3.83
C LYS A 127 17.99 11.46 2.77
N LYS A 128 18.37 10.87 1.63
CA LYS A 128 17.50 10.67 0.50
C LYS A 128 17.89 9.41 -0.27
N LEU A 129 16.89 8.59 -0.59
CA LEU A 129 17.02 7.46 -1.49
C LEU A 129 16.36 7.81 -2.82
N LEU A 130 17.07 7.61 -3.94
CA LEU A 130 16.63 8.00 -5.27
C LEU A 130 16.28 6.79 -6.12
N TRP A 131 15.18 6.86 -6.83
CA TRP A 131 14.79 5.95 -7.90
C TRP A 131 14.46 6.73 -9.16
N PHE A 132 15.19 6.50 -10.24
CA PHE A 132 14.94 7.17 -11.52
C PHE A 132 14.07 6.35 -12.47
N GLY A 133 13.92 5.04 -12.23
CA GLY A 133 13.21 4.13 -13.14
C GLY A 133 13.87 3.94 -14.50
N ASP A 134 15.03 4.50 -14.71
CA ASP A 134 15.80 4.52 -15.96
C ASP A 134 17.23 4.07 -15.71
N LYS A 135 17.68 3.02 -16.45
CA LYS A 135 19.02 2.45 -16.32
C LYS A 135 20.10 3.46 -16.66
N ALA A 136 20.01 4.11 -17.82
CA ALA A 136 21.06 5.00 -18.33
C ALA A 136 21.23 6.20 -17.39
N LYS A 137 20.13 6.83 -17.00
CA LYS A 137 20.11 7.93 -16.05
C LYS A 137 20.68 7.54 -14.69
N THR A 138 20.32 6.36 -14.17
CA THR A 138 20.79 5.89 -12.86
C THR A 138 22.30 5.60 -12.89
N LEU A 139 22.78 4.91 -13.91
CA LEU A 139 24.19 4.53 -14.01
C LEU A 139 25.11 5.73 -14.30
N ALA A 140 24.61 6.76 -14.97
CA ALA A 140 25.33 8.02 -15.20
C ALA A 140 25.31 8.94 -13.97
N TYR A 141 24.45 8.67 -12.98
CA TYR A 141 24.31 9.54 -11.82
C TYR A 141 25.34 9.23 -10.74
N THR A 142 26.05 10.25 -10.27
CA THR A 142 26.89 10.17 -9.09
C THR A 142 26.12 10.72 -7.88
N PRO A 143 25.78 9.87 -6.87
CA PRO A 143 25.06 10.33 -5.69
C PRO A 143 25.83 11.42 -4.96
N LYS A 144 25.14 12.51 -4.63
CA LYS A 144 25.68 13.61 -3.85
C LYS A 144 25.77 13.21 -2.36
N ALA A 145 26.43 14.06 -1.56
CA ALA A 145 26.46 13.86 -0.12
C ALA A 145 25.03 13.77 0.45
N GLY A 146 24.75 12.71 1.20
CA GLY A 146 23.42 12.44 1.74
C GLY A 146 22.44 11.77 0.77
N GLU A 147 22.89 11.30 -0.39
CA GLU A 147 22.05 10.55 -1.35
C GLU A 147 22.56 9.14 -1.54
N MET A 148 21.61 8.23 -1.74
CA MET A 148 21.84 6.89 -2.28
C MET A 148 20.89 6.66 -3.46
N VAL A 149 21.25 5.76 -4.38
CA VAL A 149 20.41 5.40 -5.52
C VAL A 149 19.99 3.93 -5.46
N MET A 150 18.93 3.58 -6.17
CA MET A 150 18.49 2.19 -6.31
C MET A 150 18.83 1.66 -7.70
N THR A 151 19.23 0.40 -7.74
CA THR A 151 19.46 -0.37 -8.98
C THR A 151 18.73 -1.70 -8.91
N VAL A 152 18.60 -2.39 -10.04
CA VAL A 152 17.91 -3.68 -10.14
C VAL A 152 18.68 -4.65 -11.03
N HIS A 153 18.58 -5.95 -10.74
CA HIS A 153 19.31 -7.00 -11.46
C HIS A 153 19.01 -7.03 -12.96
N ARG A 154 17.74 -6.82 -13.38
CA ARG A 154 17.35 -6.81 -14.80
C ARG A 154 18.07 -5.76 -15.65
N TRP A 155 18.74 -4.80 -15.04
CA TRP A 155 19.56 -3.83 -15.77
C TRP A 155 20.95 -4.37 -16.16
N PHE A 156 21.43 -5.42 -15.50
CA PHE A 156 22.77 -5.95 -15.67
C PHE A 156 22.80 -7.33 -16.34
N ALA A 157 21.69 -8.08 -16.28
CA ALA A 157 21.56 -9.39 -16.88
C ALA A 157 20.14 -9.60 -17.42
N ASN A 158 19.97 -10.57 -18.32
CA ASN A 158 18.65 -10.98 -18.81
C ASN A 158 17.92 -11.80 -17.72
N LYS A 159 17.36 -11.11 -16.76
CA LYS A 159 16.64 -11.65 -15.60
C LYS A 159 15.33 -10.91 -15.36
N ALA A 160 14.31 -11.62 -14.89
CA ALA A 160 13.06 -10.99 -14.45
C ALA A 160 13.20 -10.21 -13.12
N CYS A 161 14.22 -10.55 -12.29
CA CYS A 161 14.46 -9.94 -10.99
C CYS A 161 14.56 -8.39 -11.08
N PRO A 162 13.91 -7.65 -10.18
CA PRO A 162 13.25 -8.04 -8.92
C PRO A 162 11.79 -8.48 -9.08
N GLY A 163 11.32 -8.81 -10.29
CA GLY A 163 9.92 -9.03 -10.62
C GLY A 163 9.14 -7.72 -10.77
N ASP A 164 8.03 -7.78 -11.49
CA ASP A 164 7.26 -6.55 -11.76
C ASP A 164 6.61 -5.98 -10.50
N TYR A 165 6.28 -6.83 -9.54
CA TYR A 165 5.72 -6.37 -8.27
C TYR A 165 6.65 -5.40 -7.53
N LEU A 166 7.89 -5.82 -7.22
CA LEU A 166 8.86 -4.95 -6.55
C LEU A 166 9.36 -3.82 -7.46
N TYR A 167 9.56 -4.09 -8.77
CA TYR A 167 10.00 -3.06 -9.71
C TYR A 167 9.06 -1.85 -9.71
N ASN A 168 7.75 -2.09 -9.75
CA ASN A 168 6.74 -1.03 -9.74
C ASN A 168 6.66 -0.30 -8.38
N LEU A 169 7.11 -0.93 -7.29
CA LEU A 169 7.14 -0.34 -5.96
C LEU A 169 8.43 0.44 -5.63
N HIS A 170 9.46 0.39 -6.48
CA HIS A 170 10.75 1.05 -6.19
C HIS A 170 10.61 2.56 -5.94
N GLY A 171 9.73 3.25 -6.67
CA GLY A 171 9.46 4.67 -6.45
C GLY A 171 8.84 4.94 -5.08
N GLU A 172 7.93 4.09 -4.65
CA GLU A 172 7.28 4.17 -3.33
C GLU A 172 8.27 3.85 -2.21
N ILE A 173 9.10 2.80 -2.39
CA ILE A 173 10.17 2.44 -1.45
C ILE A 173 11.12 3.63 -1.27
N ALA A 174 11.57 4.25 -2.36
CA ALA A 174 12.46 5.41 -2.30
C ALA A 174 11.84 6.59 -1.57
N ALA A 175 10.56 6.89 -1.83
CA ALA A 175 9.82 7.97 -1.19
C ALA A 175 9.61 7.71 0.31
N GLU A 176 9.16 6.50 0.69
CA GLU A 176 8.90 6.15 2.09
C GLU A 176 10.20 6.11 2.91
N VAL A 177 11.27 5.53 2.37
CA VAL A 177 12.59 5.55 3.02
C VAL A 177 13.10 6.98 3.21
N THR A 178 12.99 7.84 2.19
CA THR A 178 13.38 9.26 2.29
C THR A 178 12.61 9.98 3.39
N LYS A 179 11.30 9.74 3.48
CA LYS A 179 10.44 10.29 4.53
C LYS A 179 10.90 9.83 5.93
N ARG A 180 11.23 8.56 6.10
CA ARG A 180 11.73 8.00 7.37
C ARG A 180 13.12 8.56 7.76
N LEU A 181 13.93 8.90 6.78
CA LEU A 181 15.26 9.51 7.00
C LEU A 181 15.16 10.96 7.45
N SER A 182 14.14 11.71 7.02
CA SER A 182 13.94 13.13 7.39
C SER A 182 13.33 13.35 8.78
N GLY A 183 13.26 12.33 9.63
CA GLY A 183 12.76 12.45 10.99
C GLY A 183 11.23 12.39 11.09
N GLY A 184 10.54 12.08 10.03
CA GLY A 184 9.17 11.57 10.11
C GLY A 184 9.21 10.31 10.96
N SER A 185 8.63 10.36 12.17
CA SER A 185 8.67 9.31 13.19
C SER A 185 8.50 7.94 12.53
N GLY A 186 9.57 7.18 12.50
CA GLY A 186 9.52 5.77 12.17
C GLY A 186 8.76 5.09 13.29
N SER A 187 7.46 5.17 13.26
CA SER A 187 6.62 4.21 13.92
C SER A 187 7.06 2.85 13.39
N THR A 188 7.48 1.96 14.26
CA THR A 188 7.55 0.52 13.99
C THR A 188 6.44 0.18 13.02
N ALA A 189 6.79 -0.31 11.82
CA ALA A 189 5.79 -0.65 10.80
C ALA A 189 4.72 -1.51 11.47
N PRO A 190 3.46 -1.09 11.46
CA PRO A 190 2.42 -1.92 12.03
C PRO A 190 2.40 -3.22 11.25
N ALA A 191 2.34 -4.32 11.96
CA ALA A 191 2.06 -5.62 11.39
C ALA A 191 0.86 -5.50 10.44
N PRO A 192 0.85 -6.20 9.29
CA PRO A 192 -0.27 -6.14 8.35
C PRO A 192 -1.53 -6.67 9.04
N GLY A 193 -2.33 -5.77 9.53
CA GLY A 193 -3.55 -6.04 10.30
C GLY A 193 -4.05 -4.86 11.12
N ALA A 194 -3.21 -3.86 11.42
CA ALA A 194 -3.60 -2.71 12.22
C ALA A 194 -2.82 -1.45 11.83
N SER A 195 -3.19 -0.79 10.77
CA SER A 195 -3.26 0.66 10.63
C SER A 195 -4.02 1.03 9.37
N GLY A 196 -5.34 1.02 9.49
CA GLY A 196 -6.10 2.03 8.81
C GLY A 196 -5.58 3.37 9.33
N GLY A 197 -4.91 4.18 8.50
CA GLY A 197 -4.75 5.59 8.75
C GLY A 197 -6.11 6.12 9.19
N ALA A 198 -6.15 7.07 10.13
CA ALA A 198 -7.41 7.57 10.68
C ALA A 198 -8.42 7.71 9.54
N GLN A 199 -9.47 6.88 9.56
CA GLN A 199 -10.48 6.88 8.52
C GLN A 199 -11.32 8.13 8.71
N THR A 200 -11.34 8.99 7.71
CA THR A 200 -12.25 10.12 7.69
C THR A 200 -13.55 9.67 7.02
N ALA A 201 -14.65 9.72 7.74
CA ALA A 201 -15.96 9.45 7.17
C ALA A 201 -16.29 10.49 6.11
N VAL A 202 -16.70 10.03 4.93
CA VAL A 202 -17.09 10.88 3.80
C VAL A 202 -18.33 10.27 3.13
N ASN A 203 -18.99 11.04 2.27
CA ASN A 203 -20.09 10.52 1.46
C ASN A 203 -20.13 11.29 0.14
N TYR A 204 -19.48 10.75 -0.88
CA TYR A 204 -19.48 11.33 -2.22
C TYR A 204 -19.33 10.25 -3.28
N THR A 205 -19.60 10.60 -4.54
CA THR A 205 -19.47 9.68 -5.66
C THR A 205 -18.21 9.93 -6.47
N VAL A 206 -17.65 8.85 -6.98
CA VAL A 206 -16.53 8.86 -7.91
C VAL A 206 -16.88 8.08 -9.18
N LYS A 207 -16.38 8.55 -10.32
CA LYS A 207 -16.41 7.80 -11.58
C LYS A 207 -15.08 7.06 -11.75
N VAL A 208 -15.15 5.76 -11.90
CA VAL A 208 -14.02 4.91 -12.27
C VAL A 208 -14.17 4.59 -13.77
N THR A 209 -13.09 4.81 -14.53
CA THR A 209 -13.02 4.47 -15.97
C THR A 209 -12.03 3.35 -16.25
N ALA A 210 -11.10 3.11 -15.32
CA ALA A 210 -10.14 2.02 -15.42
C ALA A 210 -10.84 0.65 -15.39
N THR A 211 -10.36 -0.29 -16.20
CA THR A 211 -10.91 -1.65 -16.30
C THR A 211 -10.20 -2.65 -15.39
N ASP A 212 -9.05 -2.25 -14.83
CA ASP A 212 -8.12 -3.08 -14.06
C ASP A 212 -7.85 -2.54 -12.64
N LEU A 213 -8.59 -1.51 -12.19
CA LEU A 213 -8.44 -0.96 -10.86
C LEU A 213 -8.85 -1.97 -9.79
N ASN A 214 -7.91 -2.37 -8.95
CA ASN A 214 -8.17 -3.36 -7.90
C ASN A 214 -9.03 -2.82 -6.75
N ILE A 215 -9.97 -3.65 -6.30
CA ILE A 215 -10.60 -3.53 -4.98
C ILE A 215 -9.69 -4.25 -3.98
N ARG A 216 -9.35 -3.59 -2.86
CA ARG A 216 -8.48 -4.16 -1.82
C ARG A 216 -9.21 -4.32 -0.49
N SER A 217 -8.71 -5.24 0.34
CA SER A 217 -9.32 -5.49 1.67
C SER A 217 -9.11 -4.34 2.67
N GLY A 218 -8.16 -3.44 2.39
CA GLY A 218 -7.85 -2.25 3.18
C GLY A 218 -7.27 -1.12 2.34
N PRO A 219 -7.02 0.06 2.94
CA PRO A 219 -6.50 1.23 2.25
C PRO A 219 -4.99 1.10 2.01
N GLY A 220 -4.61 0.50 0.89
CA GLY A 220 -3.20 0.36 0.50
C GLY A 220 -2.94 -0.80 -0.45
N THR A 221 -1.87 -0.70 -1.24
CA THR A 221 -1.40 -1.77 -2.13
C THR A 221 -0.89 -2.99 -1.37
N ASN A 222 -0.54 -2.82 -0.09
CA ASN A 222 -0.18 -3.88 0.86
C ASN A 222 -1.37 -4.75 1.30
N TYR A 223 -2.61 -4.34 1.03
CA TYR A 223 -3.80 -5.15 1.31
C TYR A 223 -4.15 -6.06 0.14
N GLY A 224 -4.61 -7.28 0.45
CA GLY A 224 -4.98 -8.28 -0.55
C GLY A 224 -6.02 -7.77 -1.55
N SER A 225 -5.82 -8.07 -2.85
CA SER A 225 -6.81 -7.77 -3.89
C SER A 225 -8.01 -8.69 -3.74
N LYS A 226 -9.19 -8.11 -3.90
CA LYS A 226 -10.50 -8.80 -3.97
C LYS A 226 -11.05 -8.87 -5.41
N GLY A 227 -10.21 -8.57 -6.40
CA GLY A 227 -10.58 -8.47 -7.80
C GLY A 227 -10.59 -7.02 -8.30
N ALA A 228 -10.90 -6.83 -9.58
CA ALA A 228 -10.98 -5.53 -10.22
C ALA A 228 -12.40 -4.94 -10.14
N ILE A 229 -12.49 -3.62 -9.95
CA ILE A 229 -13.74 -2.89 -10.04
C ILE A 229 -14.07 -2.63 -11.52
N LYS A 230 -15.31 -2.81 -11.91
CA LYS A 230 -15.76 -2.47 -13.27
C LYS A 230 -15.87 -0.94 -13.42
N PRO A 231 -15.71 -0.39 -14.64
CA PRO A 231 -16.00 1.01 -14.89
C PRO A 231 -17.42 1.36 -14.44
N GLY A 232 -17.58 2.51 -13.75
CA GLY A 232 -18.88 2.90 -13.19
C GLY A 232 -18.79 4.06 -12.21
N ILE A 233 -19.94 4.39 -11.60
CA ILE A 233 -20.03 5.40 -10.54
C ILE A 233 -20.20 4.68 -9.20
N TYR A 234 -19.36 5.05 -8.25
CA TYR A 234 -19.30 4.41 -6.93
C TYR A 234 -19.36 5.43 -5.81
N THR A 235 -20.03 5.08 -4.72
CA THR A 235 -20.06 5.93 -3.53
C THR A 235 -18.91 5.57 -2.60
N ILE A 236 -18.15 6.56 -2.19
CA ILE A 236 -17.09 6.48 -1.18
C ILE A 236 -17.66 6.92 0.17
N VAL A 237 -17.49 6.09 1.19
CA VAL A 237 -18.01 6.33 2.56
C VAL A 237 -16.93 6.60 3.59
N ALA A 238 -15.68 6.32 3.26
CA ALA A 238 -14.53 6.72 4.07
C ALA A 238 -13.31 6.96 3.18
N GLU A 239 -12.45 7.87 3.59
CA GLU A 239 -11.11 8.06 3.04
C GLU A 239 -10.06 7.65 4.07
N ALA A 240 -8.94 7.14 3.60
CA ALA A 240 -7.77 6.88 4.42
C ALA A 240 -6.49 7.07 3.60
N GLY A 241 -5.41 7.44 4.26
CA GLY A 241 -4.06 7.32 3.70
C GLY A 241 -3.66 5.84 3.63
N GLY A 242 -2.80 5.50 2.68
CA GLY A 242 -2.26 4.14 2.55
C GLY A 242 -1.24 4.07 1.43
N THR A 243 -0.51 2.95 1.37
CA THR A 243 0.51 2.75 0.34
C THR A 243 -0.09 2.65 -1.05
N GLY A 244 0.62 3.18 -2.07
CA GLY A 244 0.28 3.01 -3.47
C GLY A 244 -0.83 3.89 -4.02
N ALA A 245 -1.27 4.89 -3.25
CA ALA A 245 -2.13 5.96 -3.73
C ALA A 245 -2.04 7.19 -2.83
N SER A 246 -2.32 8.36 -3.37
CA SER A 246 -2.42 9.59 -2.57
C SER A 246 -3.54 9.50 -1.53
N LYS A 247 -4.63 8.81 -1.89
CA LYS A 247 -5.75 8.47 -1.01
C LYS A 247 -6.45 7.18 -1.44
N TRP A 248 -7.02 6.50 -0.47
CA TRP A 248 -7.88 5.34 -0.64
C TRP A 248 -9.31 5.65 -0.26
N GLY A 249 -10.26 5.19 -1.05
CA GLY A 249 -11.69 5.35 -0.81
C GLY A 249 -12.37 4.03 -0.51
N LYS A 250 -13.11 3.96 0.60
CA LYS A 250 -13.91 2.79 0.97
C LYS A 250 -15.23 2.81 0.21
N LEU A 251 -15.50 1.75 -0.50
CA LEU A 251 -16.75 1.59 -1.25
C LEU A 251 -17.94 1.37 -0.29
N LYS A 252 -19.05 2.07 -0.54
CA LYS A 252 -20.30 1.92 0.23
C LYS A 252 -20.88 0.50 0.15
N SER A 253 -20.61 -0.21 -0.92
CA SER A 253 -21.03 -1.61 -1.11
C SER A 253 -20.41 -2.59 -0.12
N GLY A 254 -19.37 -2.19 0.62
CA GLY A 254 -18.61 -3.08 1.49
C GLY A 254 -17.59 -3.95 0.75
N ALA A 255 -17.50 -3.86 -0.57
CA ALA A 255 -16.58 -4.67 -1.37
C ALA A 255 -15.10 -4.45 -0.96
N GLY A 256 -14.73 -3.24 -0.56
CA GLY A 256 -13.39 -2.93 -0.09
C GLY A 256 -12.98 -1.48 -0.39
N TRP A 257 -11.69 -1.31 -0.66
CA TRP A 257 -11.05 -0.02 -0.90
C TRP A 257 -10.50 0.07 -2.32
N ILE A 258 -10.61 1.24 -2.93
CA ILE A 258 -10.01 1.55 -4.23
C ILE A 258 -9.08 2.76 -4.12
N SER A 259 -8.06 2.82 -4.95
CA SER A 259 -7.24 4.03 -5.10
C SER A 259 -8.08 5.15 -5.71
N LEU A 260 -8.08 6.32 -5.08
CA LEU A 260 -8.78 7.50 -5.58
C LEU A 260 -7.99 8.24 -6.67
N ASP A 261 -6.72 7.90 -6.88
CA ASP A 261 -5.90 8.47 -7.97
C ASP A 261 -6.41 8.03 -9.37
N TYR A 262 -7.15 6.92 -9.42
CA TYR A 262 -7.79 6.38 -10.64
C TYR A 262 -9.31 6.60 -10.68
N ALA A 263 -9.82 7.50 -9.84
CA ALA A 263 -11.24 7.79 -9.73
C ALA A 263 -11.50 9.30 -9.73
N THR A 264 -12.35 9.77 -10.64
CA THR A 264 -12.71 11.18 -10.74
C THR A 264 -13.91 11.47 -9.85
N LYS A 265 -13.80 12.42 -8.93
CA LYS A 265 -14.92 12.85 -8.09
C LYS A 265 -16.00 13.47 -8.95
N THR A 266 -17.22 12.88 -8.94
CA THR A 266 -18.32 13.28 -9.84
C THR A 266 -19.45 14.02 -9.14
N GLY A 267 -19.45 14.10 -7.81
CA GLY A 267 -20.44 14.84 -7.03
C GLY A 267 -19.87 15.24 -5.68
N THR A 268 -19.84 16.50 -5.40
CA THR A 268 -19.69 17.06 -4.08
C THR A 268 -21.08 17.13 -3.44
N SER A 269 -21.36 16.23 -2.49
CA SER A 269 -22.22 16.70 -1.39
C SER A 269 -21.31 17.66 -0.61
N SER A 270 -21.55 18.98 -0.76
CA SER A 270 -20.86 19.97 0.05
C SER A 270 -21.06 19.59 1.52
N SER A 271 -19.98 19.40 2.24
CA SER A 271 -20.00 19.38 3.70
C SER A 271 -20.17 20.82 4.21
N THR A 272 -21.34 21.38 4.04
CA THR A 272 -21.92 22.21 5.09
C THR A 272 -22.24 21.23 6.21
N ALA A 273 -21.82 21.51 7.42
CA ALA A 273 -22.19 20.76 8.62
C ALA A 273 -23.71 20.48 8.55
N SER A 274 -24.09 19.26 8.17
CA SER A 274 -25.49 18.90 8.07
C SER A 274 -26.03 18.88 9.48
N LYS A 275 -26.95 19.78 9.79
CA LYS A 275 -27.75 19.75 11.02
C LYS A 275 -28.20 18.30 11.20
N ALA A 276 -27.96 17.74 12.38
CA ALA A 276 -28.41 16.37 12.67
C ALA A 276 -29.90 16.28 12.45
N VAL A 277 -30.38 15.21 11.80
CA VAL A 277 -31.82 14.94 11.68
C VAL A 277 -32.36 14.60 13.05
N THR A 278 -33.22 15.46 13.57
CA THR A 278 -33.90 15.30 14.89
C THR A 278 -35.40 15.36 14.70
N VAL A 279 -36.16 14.92 15.72
CA VAL A 279 -37.62 15.11 15.73
C VAL A 279 -37.91 16.60 15.60
N GLY A 280 -38.83 16.96 14.70
CA GLY A 280 -39.17 18.35 14.34
C GLY A 280 -38.34 18.91 13.19
N SER A 281 -37.26 18.25 12.75
CA SER A 281 -36.49 18.70 11.59
C SER A 281 -37.34 18.70 10.32
N THR A 282 -37.19 19.75 9.51
CA THR A 282 -37.69 19.75 8.12
C THR A 282 -36.61 19.14 7.20
N VAL A 283 -37.00 18.12 6.45
CA VAL A 283 -36.09 17.34 5.62
C VAL A 283 -36.59 17.18 4.20
N THR A 284 -35.66 16.93 3.28
CA THR A 284 -35.95 16.43 1.93
C THR A 284 -35.50 14.99 1.80
N ILE A 285 -36.16 14.19 0.93
CA ILE A 285 -35.80 12.80 0.67
C ILE A 285 -34.94 12.76 -0.59
N GLN A 286 -33.77 12.13 -0.53
CA GLN A 286 -32.88 11.95 -1.69
C GLN A 286 -33.48 10.98 -2.70
N ALA A 287 -33.18 11.18 -3.99
CA ALA A 287 -33.57 10.24 -5.05
C ALA A 287 -32.94 8.86 -4.80
N GLY A 288 -33.69 7.79 -5.08
CA GLY A 288 -33.28 6.42 -4.83
C GLY A 288 -33.46 5.92 -3.40
N ALA A 289 -34.11 6.73 -2.53
CA ALA A 289 -34.51 6.29 -1.19
C ALA A 289 -35.48 5.09 -1.25
N VAL A 290 -35.48 4.30 -0.18
CA VAL A 290 -36.43 3.21 0.00
C VAL A 290 -37.19 3.40 1.31
N TYR A 291 -38.42 2.93 1.35
CA TYR A 291 -39.23 2.93 2.56
C TYR A 291 -38.65 1.99 3.62
N GLY A 292 -38.69 2.42 4.87
CA GLY A 292 -38.23 1.72 6.05
C GLY A 292 -39.41 1.21 6.91
N GLY A 293 -39.17 1.12 8.22
CA GLY A 293 -40.14 0.65 9.21
C GLY A 293 -40.29 -0.88 9.21
N LEU A 294 -41.43 -1.33 9.74
CA LEU A 294 -41.81 -2.75 9.83
C LEU A 294 -42.93 -3.12 8.86
N ALA A 295 -43.40 -2.17 8.05
CA ALA A 295 -44.51 -2.39 7.11
C ALA A 295 -44.09 -3.22 5.92
N THR A 296 -45.06 -3.76 5.19
CA THR A 296 -44.86 -4.54 3.94
C THR A 296 -44.21 -3.74 2.84
N SER A 297 -44.30 -2.39 2.87
CA SER A 297 -43.63 -1.48 1.95
C SER A 297 -42.12 -1.31 2.20
N ARG A 298 -41.55 -1.93 3.27
CA ARG A 298 -40.13 -1.85 3.55
C ARG A 298 -39.30 -2.35 2.39
N GLY A 299 -38.33 -1.53 1.93
CA GLY A 299 -37.47 -1.83 0.79
C GLY A 299 -38.06 -1.42 -0.56
N ALA A 300 -39.33 -1.04 -0.64
CA ALA A 300 -39.90 -0.48 -1.84
C ALA A 300 -39.27 0.90 -2.13
N LYS A 301 -39.00 1.20 -3.41
CA LYS A 301 -38.47 2.49 -3.84
C LYS A 301 -39.46 3.60 -3.49
N VAL A 302 -38.97 4.68 -2.89
CA VAL A 302 -39.75 5.93 -2.72
C VAL A 302 -39.93 6.53 -4.11
N PRO A 303 -41.18 6.78 -4.54
CA PRO A 303 -41.47 7.34 -5.85
C PRO A 303 -40.79 8.69 -6.08
N ASP A 304 -40.43 8.97 -7.32
CA ASP A 304 -39.71 10.19 -7.67
C ASP A 304 -40.54 11.48 -7.41
N TYR A 305 -41.88 11.38 -7.44
CA TYR A 305 -42.76 12.48 -7.06
C TYR A 305 -42.81 12.74 -5.54
N VAL A 306 -42.33 11.80 -4.72
CA VAL A 306 -42.20 11.94 -3.26
C VAL A 306 -40.77 12.38 -2.90
N SER A 307 -39.76 11.96 -3.65
CA SER A 307 -38.36 12.32 -3.41
C SER A 307 -37.96 13.59 -4.18
N GLY A 308 -36.89 14.26 -3.74
CA GLY A 308 -36.33 15.42 -4.43
C GLY A 308 -36.28 16.70 -3.61
N LYS A 309 -35.48 17.66 -4.07
CA LYS A 309 -35.12 18.90 -3.36
C LYS A 309 -36.30 19.84 -3.10
N ASN A 310 -37.39 19.74 -3.86
CA ASN A 310 -38.55 20.63 -3.79
C ASN A 310 -39.66 20.10 -2.87
N ARG A 311 -39.51 18.92 -2.30
CA ARG A 311 -40.44 18.30 -1.35
C ARG A 311 -39.89 18.32 0.06
N ARG A 312 -40.64 18.85 1.00
CA ARG A 312 -40.24 18.99 2.41
C ARG A 312 -41.14 18.16 3.29
N TYR A 313 -40.54 17.52 4.30
CA TYR A 313 -41.22 16.63 5.24
C TYR A 313 -40.75 16.94 6.63
N THR A 314 -41.65 16.80 7.61
CA THR A 314 -41.33 16.99 9.02
C THR A 314 -41.04 15.64 9.67
N VAL A 315 -39.95 15.52 10.37
CA VAL A 315 -39.61 14.32 11.14
C VAL A 315 -40.51 14.26 12.38
N LYS A 316 -41.40 13.27 12.42
CA LYS A 316 -42.32 13.04 13.55
C LYS A 316 -41.69 12.19 14.63
N GLN A 317 -40.88 11.20 14.26
CA GLN A 317 -40.26 10.24 15.17
C GLN A 317 -38.98 9.69 14.55
N ILE A 318 -38.03 9.29 15.40
CA ILE A 318 -36.83 8.53 14.99
C ILE A 318 -36.82 7.21 15.75
N ALA A 319 -36.59 6.11 15.06
CA ALA A 319 -36.47 4.78 15.63
C ALA A 319 -35.44 3.92 14.86
N THR A 320 -35.03 2.84 15.49
CA THR A 320 -34.14 1.84 14.84
C THR A 320 -34.97 0.60 14.50
N HIS A 321 -35.05 0.30 13.19
CA HIS A 321 -35.70 -0.91 12.71
C HIS A 321 -34.68 -1.79 11.98
N LYS A 322 -34.53 -3.03 12.42
CA LYS A 322 -33.54 -4.00 11.84
C LYS A 322 -32.11 -3.41 11.76
N GLY A 323 -31.69 -2.67 12.80
CA GLY A 323 -30.34 -2.07 12.87
C GLY A 323 -30.14 -0.78 12.06
N VAL A 324 -31.19 -0.26 11.40
CA VAL A 324 -31.14 1.00 10.62
C VAL A 324 -31.87 2.10 11.37
N GLN A 325 -31.22 3.26 11.55
CA GLN A 325 -31.89 4.46 12.07
C GLN A 325 -32.76 5.07 10.99
N GLU A 326 -34.03 5.25 11.28
CA GLU A 326 -35.07 5.72 10.36
C GLU A 326 -35.91 6.82 11.00
N ALA A 327 -36.41 7.75 10.18
CA ALA A 327 -37.37 8.78 10.60
C ALA A 327 -38.73 8.49 10.01
N LEU A 328 -39.78 8.60 10.85
CA LEU A 328 -41.16 8.69 10.41
C LEU A 328 -41.45 10.11 9.92
N LEU A 329 -41.82 10.26 8.70
CA LEU A 329 -42.16 11.54 8.09
C LEU A 329 -43.67 11.80 8.17
N LYS A 330 -44.04 12.96 8.74
CA LYS A 330 -45.41 13.29 9.09
C LYS A 330 -46.36 13.29 7.88
N GLU A 331 -45.93 13.93 6.78
CA GLU A 331 -46.77 14.21 5.62
C GLU A 331 -47.06 12.97 4.75
N ILE A 332 -46.18 11.96 4.84
CA ILE A 332 -46.35 10.71 4.08
C ILE A 332 -46.58 9.49 5.00
N THR A 333 -46.53 9.69 6.29
CA THR A 333 -46.74 8.64 7.33
C THR A 333 -45.89 7.40 7.07
N SER A 334 -44.65 7.61 6.57
CA SER A 334 -43.76 6.53 6.17
C SER A 334 -42.38 6.71 6.77
N TRP A 335 -41.71 5.57 7.04
CA TRP A 335 -40.35 5.56 7.54
C TRP A 335 -39.36 5.63 6.38
N VAL A 336 -38.32 6.45 6.56
CA VAL A 336 -37.19 6.56 5.62
C VAL A 336 -35.89 6.59 6.42
N ALA A 337 -34.86 5.84 5.97
CA ALA A 337 -33.60 5.84 6.69
C ALA A 337 -32.97 7.22 6.74
N LEU A 338 -32.37 7.60 7.87
CA LEU A 338 -31.76 8.92 8.08
C LEU A 338 -30.70 9.23 7.00
N SER A 339 -30.03 8.20 6.45
CA SER A 339 -29.06 8.32 5.39
C SER A 339 -29.62 8.87 4.06
N TYR A 340 -30.93 8.86 3.87
CA TYR A 340 -31.62 9.42 2.69
C TYR A 340 -32.25 10.79 2.97
N LEU A 341 -32.08 11.34 4.17
CA LEU A 341 -32.69 12.61 4.56
C LEU A 341 -31.66 13.73 4.61
N THR A 342 -32.04 14.91 4.16
CA THR A 342 -31.24 16.13 4.26
C THR A 342 -32.07 17.20 4.96
N VAL A 343 -31.56 17.75 6.07
CA VAL A 343 -32.21 18.87 6.78
C VAL A 343 -32.11 20.13 5.94
N VAL A 344 -33.23 20.87 5.79
CA VAL A 344 -33.34 22.08 4.98
C VAL A 344 -33.74 23.28 5.82
#